data_9553a968e8b2cba8670873a3490e9e53
#
_entry.id   9553a968e8b2cba8670873a3490e9e53
#
_cell.length_a   1.000
_cell.length_b   1.000
_cell.length_c   1.000
_cell.angle_alpha   90.00
_cell.angle_beta   90.00
_cell.angle_gamma   90.00
#
_symmetry.space_group_name_H-M   'P 1'
#
loop_
_entity.id
_entity.type
_entity.pdbx_description
1 polymer ?
#
loop_
_entity_poly.entity_id
_entity_poly.type
_entity_poly.pdbx_seq_one_letter_code
_entity_poly.pdbx_strand_id
1 'polypeptide(L)'
;MRLAKKYGADVEKAAIAGILHDITKETSEEEQLEIMKKAGIELSPLEANSTKLWHAISGSGYIKIVLGIDDEDILNAVRYHTTARGGMSLLEKIIFISDFTSAERDYDGVDEIRKAADKSLEAAMIEGLSFSIEDLAHRRLAIAKDTLDAYNEVILKKK
;
A
#
# COMPACT_ATOMS: atom_id res chain seq x y z
N MET A 1 -12.58 6.10 -1.73
CA MET A 1 -13.79 6.72 -1.13
C MET A 1 -14.86 5.71 -0.70
N ARG A 2 -15.29 4.74 -1.55
CA ARG A 2 -16.31 3.74 -1.22
C ARG A 2 -15.98 2.94 0.04
N LEU A 3 -14.78 2.37 0.13
CA LEU A 3 -14.36 1.57 1.28
C LEU A 3 -14.22 2.40 2.56
N ALA A 4 -13.71 3.65 2.47
CA ALA A 4 -13.62 4.54 3.62
C ALA A 4 -14.99 4.80 4.27
N LYS A 5 -16.00 5.13 3.45
CA LYS A 5 -17.38 5.29 3.94
C LYS A 5 -17.95 4.00 4.53
N LYS A 6 -17.68 2.86 3.86
CA LYS A 6 -18.20 1.56 4.30
C LYS A 6 -17.65 1.13 5.65
N TYR A 7 -16.37 1.34 5.87
CA TYR A 7 -15.67 0.87 7.07
C TYR A 7 -15.45 1.95 8.14
N GLY A 8 -15.97 3.16 7.93
CA GLY A 8 -15.95 4.24 8.92
C GLY A 8 -14.58 4.91 9.10
N ALA A 9 -13.75 4.90 8.05
CA ALA A 9 -12.52 5.69 8.04
C ALA A 9 -12.78 7.15 7.69
N ASP A 10 -11.81 8.00 8.01
CA ASP A 10 -11.84 9.40 7.61
C ASP A 10 -11.83 9.51 6.07
N VAL A 11 -12.93 10.02 5.53
CA VAL A 11 -13.15 10.10 4.07
C VAL A 11 -12.24 11.14 3.42
N GLU A 12 -11.90 12.23 4.13
CA GLU A 12 -11.01 13.28 3.61
C GLU A 12 -9.58 12.77 3.53
N LYS A 13 -9.07 12.13 4.59
CA LYS A 13 -7.77 11.47 4.57
C LYS A 13 -7.70 10.38 3.51
N ALA A 14 -8.75 9.58 3.36
CA ALA A 14 -8.81 8.55 2.32
C ALA A 14 -8.82 9.14 0.91
N ALA A 15 -9.45 10.30 0.70
CA ALA A 15 -9.41 11.01 -0.56
C ALA A 15 -8.01 11.53 -0.88
N ILE A 16 -7.35 12.17 0.10
CA ILE A 16 -5.99 12.68 -0.05
C ILE A 16 -5.02 11.53 -0.36
N ALA A 17 -4.99 10.50 0.48
CA ALA A 17 -4.10 9.36 0.28
C ALA A 17 -4.38 8.63 -1.04
N GLY A 18 -5.65 8.45 -1.40
CA GLY A 18 -6.04 7.80 -2.66
C GLY A 18 -5.65 8.58 -3.92
N ILE A 19 -5.68 9.92 -3.88
CA ILE A 19 -5.23 10.76 -4.99
C ILE A 19 -3.70 10.75 -5.10
N LEU A 20 -3.01 10.72 -3.96
CA LEU A 20 -1.56 10.92 -3.89
C LEU A 20 -0.74 9.60 -3.84
N HIS A 21 -1.37 8.41 -3.75
CA HIS A 21 -0.62 7.16 -3.54
C HIS A 21 0.42 6.87 -4.63
N ASP A 22 0.14 7.25 -5.87
CA ASP A 22 1.00 7.05 -7.04
C ASP A 22 1.68 8.35 -7.53
N ILE A 23 1.75 9.42 -6.70
CA ILE A 23 2.18 10.76 -7.14
C ILE A 23 3.58 10.80 -7.75
N THR A 24 4.46 9.90 -7.38
CA THR A 24 5.84 9.81 -7.94
C THR A 24 6.03 8.60 -8.87
N LYS A 25 4.95 7.95 -9.32
CA LYS A 25 5.05 6.72 -10.11
C LYS A 25 5.73 6.92 -11.48
N GLU A 26 5.44 8.05 -12.12
CA GLU A 26 6.03 8.43 -13.41
C GLU A 26 7.33 9.25 -13.27
N THR A 27 7.80 9.45 -12.03
CA THR A 27 9.05 10.13 -11.73
C THR A 27 10.23 9.18 -11.96
N SER A 28 11.37 9.71 -12.48
CA SER A 28 12.57 8.89 -12.72
C SER A 28 13.12 8.26 -11.42
N GLU A 29 13.85 7.16 -11.56
CA GLU A 29 14.46 6.48 -10.39
C GLU A 29 15.44 7.41 -9.66
N GLU A 30 16.19 8.23 -10.38
CA GLU A 30 17.11 9.21 -9.81
C GLU A 30 16.38 10.25 -8.97
N GLU A 31 15.27 10.79 -9.48
CA GLU A 31 14.46 11.78 -8.74
C GLU A 31 13.77 11.15 -7.53
N GLN A 32 13.29 9.90 -7.66
CA GLN A 32 12.72 9.16 -6.52
C GLN A 32 13.75 8.97 -5.40
N LEU A 33 15.01 8.61 -5.74
CA LEU A 33 16.10 8.50 -4.77
C LEU A 33 16.44 9.85 -4.12
N GLU A 34 16.44 10.93 -4.89
CA GLU A 34 16.66 12.28 -4.34
C GLU A 34 15.56 12.69 -3.35
N ILE A 35 14.30 12.42 -3.68
CA ILE A 35 13.16 12.68 -2.79
C ILE A 35 13.32 11.91 -1.48
N MET A 36 13.59 10.61 -1.56
CA MET A 36 13.81 9.78 -0.39
C MET A 36 14.96 10.28 0.49
N LYS A 37 16.09 10.64 -0.12
CA LYS A 37 17.25 11.21 0.58
C LYS A 37 16.90 12.53 1.27
N LYS A 38 16.20 13.45 0.59
CA LYS A 38 15.78 14.74 1.17
C LYS A 38 14.76 14.56 2.30
N ALA A 39 13.92 13.54 2.21
CA ALA A 39 12.96 13.18 3.25
C ALA A 39 13.58 12.40 4.42
N GLY A 40 14.88 12.06 4.37
CA GLY A 40 15.57 11.28 5.40
C GLY A 40 15.12 9.82 5.48
N ILE A 41 14.62 9.26 4.35
CA ILE A 41 14.17 7.88 4.30
C ILE A 41 15.32 6.95 3.96
N GLU A 42 15.59 6.00 4.84
CA GLU A 42 16.56 4.93 4.61
C GLU A 42 15.86 3.71 4.02
N LEU A 43 16.44 3.15 2.95
CA LEU A 43 15.93 1.93 2.31
C LEU A 43 16.55 0.69 2.95
N SER A 44 15.72 -0.29 3.23
CA SER A 44 16.21 -1.64 3.53
C SER A 44 16.92 -2.24 2.31
N PRO A 45 17.76 -3.30 2.51
CA PRO A 45 18.43 -3.96 1.38
C PRO A 45 17.45 -4.49 0.30
N LEU A 46 16.26 -4.94 0.68
CA LEU A 46 15.23 -5.37 -0.27
C LEU A 46 14.68 -4.18 -1.04
N GLU A 47 14.34 -3.10 -0.37
CA GLU A 47 13.79 -1.89 -1.00
C GLU A 47 14.81 -1.26 -1.96
N ALA A 48 16.07 -1.19 -1.58
CA ALA A 48 17.15 -0.69 -2.45
C ALA A 48 17.29 -1.49 -3.76
N ASN A 49 16.94 -2.78 -3.74
CA ASN A 49 16.98 -3.67 -4.90
C ASN A 49 15.61 -3.86 -5.60
N SER A 50 14.58 -3.11 -5.20
CA SER A 50 13.20 -3.27 -5.69
C SER A 50 12.63 -1.92 -6.12
N THR A 51 13.10 -1.40 -7.27
CA THR A 51 12.71 -0.06 -7.76
C THR A 51 11.20 0.11 -7.93
N LYS A 52 10.47 -0.98 -8.15
CA LYS A 52 9.01 -0.98 -8.21
C LYS A 52 8.32 -0.51 -6.91
N LEU A 53 9.01 -0.58 -5.78
CA LEU A 53 8.50 -0.09 -4.50
C LEU A 53 8.77 1.41 -4.28
N TRP A 54 9.69 1.98 -5.04
CA TRP A 54 10.20 3.32 -4.78
C TRP A 54 9.15 4.41 -4.92
N HIS A 55 8.18 4.26 -5.84
CA HIS A 55 7.11 5.24 -5.98
C HIS A 55 6.26 5.41 -4.71
N ALA A 56 5.99 4.33 -3.99
CA ALA A 56 5.26 4.40 -2.72
C ALA A 56 6.11 5.08 -1.63
N ILE A 57 7.40 4.74 -1.59
CA ILE A 57 8.36 5.25 -0.61
C ILE A 57 8.63 6.74 -0.85
N SER A 58 9.00 7.09 -2.08
CA SER A 58 9.27 8.47 -2.48
C SER A 58 8.01 9.33 -2.46
N GLY A 59 6.84 8.74 -2.81
CA GLY A 59 5.55 9.42 -2.73
C GLY A 59 5.22 9.91 -1.33
N SER A 60 5.41 9.06 -0.33
CA SER A 60 5.27 9.46 1.09
C SER A 60 6.24 10.60 1.45
N GLY A 61 7.51 10.49 1.03
CA GLY A 61 8.50 11.55 1.23
C GLY A 61 8.12 12.86 0.53
N TYR A 62 7.69 12.79 -0.72
CA TYR A 62 7.25 13.95 -1.50
C TYR A 62 6.08 14.68 -0.83
N ILE A 63 5.08 13.94 -0.39
CA ILE A 63 3.90 14.47 0.32
C ILE A 63 4.34 15.26 1.55
N LYS A 64 5.28 14.71 2.33
CA LYS A 64 5.78 15.36 3.54
C LYS A 64 6.58 16.62 3.24
N ILE A 65 7.61 16.52 2.39
CA ILE A 65 8.59 17.62 2.23
C ILE A 65 8.20 18.67 1.19
N VAL A 66 7.35 18.33 0.21
CA VAL A 66 6.94 19.23 -0.87
C VAL A 66 5.53 19.76 -0.67
N LEU A 67 4.57 18.87 -0.32
CA LEU A 67 3.19 19.29 -0.09
C LEU A 67 2.94 19.77 1.34
N GLY A 68 3.88 19.56 2.26
CA GLY A 68 3.77 20.00 3.65
C GLY A 68 2.69 19.24 4.46
N ILE A 69 2.28 18.05 4.02
CA ILE A 69 1.35 17.20 4.75
C ILE A 69 2.14 16.30 5.69
N ASP A 70 1.97 16.50 7.00
CA ASP A 70 2.68 15.77 8.05
C ASP A 70 1.72 14.91 8.89
N ASP A 71 0.69 14.36 8.24
CA ASP A 71 -0.25 13.41 8.86
C ASP A 71 0.28 11.98 8.67
N GLU A 72 0.72 11.36 9.76
CA GLU A 72 1.33 10.02 9.75
C GLU A 72 0.42 8.95 9.16
N ASP A 73 -0.90 9.06 9.31
CA ASP A 73 -1.84 8.09 8.77
C ASP A 73 -1.90 8.17 7.23
N ILE A 74 -1.90 9.38 6.68
CA ILE A 74 -1.82 9.61 5.23
C ILE A 74 -0.47 9.16 4.68
N LEU A 75 0.63 9.54 5.34
CA LEU A 75 1.99 9.20 4.92
C LEU A 75 2.20 7.68 4.89
N ASN A 76 1.76 6.99 5.94
CA ASN A 76 1.86 5.53 6.02
C ASN A 76 0.94 4.83 5.01
N ALA A 77 -0.28 5.34 4.80
CA ALA A 77 -1.18 4.79 3.79
C ALA A 77 -0.56 4.83 2.38
N VAL A 78 0.15 5.91 2.05
CA VAL A 78 0.90 6.02 0.78
C VAL A 78 2.15 5.15 0.80
N ARG A 79 2.95 5.17 1.88
CA ARG A 79 4.22 4.43 2.00
C ARG A 79 4.05 2.93 1.82
N TYR A 80 2.95 2.38 2.36
CA TYR A 80 2.72 0.94 2.43
C TYR A 80 1.60 0.43 1.53
N HIS A 81 1.14 1.24 0.57
CA HIS A 81 0.04 0.82 -0.31
C HIS A 81 0.41 -0.34 -1.25
N THR A 82 1.70 -0.60 -1.48
CA THR A 82 2.18 -1.71 -2.33
C THR A 82 2.54 -2.95 -1.54
N THR A 83 3.11 -2.80 -0.35
CA THR A 83 3.63 -3.92 0.45
C THR A 83 2.72 -4.34 1.59
N ALA A 84 1.84 -3.46 2.05
CA ALA A 84 1.25 -3.50 3.38
C ALA A 84 2.34 -3.49 4.47
N ARG A 85 1.97 -3.66 5.75
CA ARG A 85 2.88 -3.87 6.90
C ARG A 85 2.11 -4.45 8.09
N GLY A 86 2.80 -4.98 9.08
CA GLY A 86 2.20 -5.30 10.37
C GLY A 86 1.67 -4.05 11.08
N GLY A 87 0.55 -4.17 11.79
CA GLY A 87 -0.04 -3.06 12.55
C GLY A 87 -0.64 -1.94 11.71
N MET A 88 -1.12 -2.23 10.49
CA MET A 88 -1.77 -1.23 9.64
C MET A 88 -2.97 -0.57 10.31
N SER A 89 -3.08 0.75 10.18
CA SER A 89 -4.28 1.50 10.52
C SER A 89 -5.46 1.13 9.60
N LEU A 90 -6.65 1.61 9.94
CA LEU A 90 -7.83 1.43 9.09
C LEU A 90 -7.63 2.10 7.72
N LEU A 91 -7.04 3.30 7.69
CA LEU A 91 -6.76 4.03 6.45
C LEU A 91 -5.75 3.30 5.57
N GLU A 92 -4.65 2.83 6.14
CA GLU A 92 -3.64 2.04 5.42
C GLU A 92 -4.26 0.83 4.72
N LYS A 93 -5.07 0.03 5.44
CA LYS A 93 -5.78 -1.13 4.87
C LYS A 93 -6.72 -0.74 3.74
N ILE A 94 -7.44 0.35 3.90
CA ILE A 94 -8.38 0.85 2.89
C ILE A 94 -7.64 1.26 1.62
N ILE A 95 -6.54 1.99 1.72
CA ILE A 95 -5.76 2.42 0.56
C ILE A 95 -5.15 1.20 -0.14
N PHE A 96 -4.54 0.27 0.61
CA PHE A 96 -4.01 -0.99 0.07
C PHE A 96 -5.08 -1.75 -0.72
N ILE A 97 -6.24 -2.04 -0.14
CA ILE A 97 -7.32 -2.79 -0.82
C ILE A 97 -7.97 -1.98 -1.94
N SER A 98 -8.04 -0.64 -1.83
CA SER A 98 -8.60 0.20 -2.89
C SER A 98 -7.78 0.13 -4.17
N ASP A 99 -6.45 0.06 -4.07
CA ASP A 99 -5.59 -0.10 -5.23
C ASP A 99 -5.82 -1.48 -5.90
N PHE A 100 -5.91 -2.56 -5.13
CA PHE A 100 -6.23 -3.89 -5.66
C PHE A 100 -7.59 -3.97 -6.36
N THR A 101 -8.57 -3.23 -5.89
CA THR A 101 -9.98 -3.34 -6.31
C THR A 101 -10.44 -2.19 -7.19
N SER A 102 -9.53 -1.31 -7.61
CA SER A 102 -9.88 -0.17 -8.47
C SER A 102 -10.54 -0.64 -9.77
N ALA A 103 -11.36 0.25 -10.38
CA ALA A 103 -12.15 -0.10 -11.57
C ALA A 103 -11.26 -0.44 -12.79
N GLU A 104 -10.03 0.06 -12.80
CA GLU A 104 -9.05 -0.14 -13.87
C GLU A 104 -8.31 -1.48 -13.76
N ARG A 105 -8.45 -2.18 -12.62
CA ARG A 105 -7.79 -3.46 -12.39
C ARG A 105 -8.58 -4.59 -13.06
N ASP A 106 -7.90 -5.30 -13.95
CA ASP A 106 -8.44 -6.47 -14.68
C ASP A 106 -7.35 -7.56 -14.68
N TYR A 107 -7.36 -8.40 -13.65
CA TYR A 107 -6.47 -9.55 -13.50
C TYR A 107 -7.23 -10.72 -12.87
N ASP A 108 -6.74 -11.95 -13.09
CA ASP A 108 -7.34 -13.15 -12.53
C ASP A 108 -7.34 -13.08 -10.99
N GLY A 109 -8.53 -13.15 -10.38
CA GLY A 109 -8.72 -13.06 -8.93
C GLY A 109 -9.16 -11.68 -8.41
N VAL A 110 -9.23 -10.65 -9.25
CA VAL A 110 -9.68 -9.30 -8.81
C VAL A 110 -11.10 -9.31 -8.25
N ASP A 111 -11.99 -10.10 -8.85
CA ASP A 111 -13.38 -10.18 -8.42
C ASP A 111 -13.53 -10.87 -7.06
N GLU A 112 -12.67 -11.82 -6.73
CA GLU A 112 -12.60 -12.45 -5.42
C GLU A 112 -12.23 -11.44 -4.35
N ILE A 113 -11.22 -10.59 -4.61
CA ILE A 113 -10.82 -9.50 -3.68
C ILE A 113 -11.94 -8.45 -3.56
N ARG A 114 -12.61 -8.10 -4.66
CA ARG A 114 -13.79 -7.19 -4.64
C ARG A 114 -14.92 -7.75 -3.78
N LYS A 115 -15.28 -9.03 -3.96
CA LYS A 115 -16.29 -9.71 -3.14
C LYS A 115 -15.88 -9.80 -1.67
N ALA A 116 -14.60 -10.08 -1.40
CA ALA A 116 -14.07 -10.06 -0.04
C ALA A 116 -14.17 -8.66 0.58
N ALA A 117 -13.82 -7.60 -0.17
CA ALA A 117 -13.95 -6.21 0.28
C ALA A 117 -15.40 -5.75 0.49
N ASP A 118 -16.35 -6.43 -0.13
CA ASP A 118 -17.77 -6.22 0.15
C ASP A 118 -18.25 -7.00 1.38
N LYS A 119 -17.55 -8.02 1.81
CA LYS A 119 -17.86 -8.83 2.99
C LYS A 119 -17.23 -8.25 4.27
N SER A 120 -15.91 -8.14 4.30
CA SER A 120 -15.15 -7.50 5.39
C SER A 120 -13.78 -7.05 4.91
N LEU A 121 -13.22 -6.04 5.59
CA LEU A 121 -11.89 -5.54 5.26
C LEU A 121 -10.81 -6.58 5.56
N GLU A 122 -10.96 -7.34 6.65
CA GLU A 122 -10.07 -8.44 7.01
C GLU A 122 -10.06 -9.54 5.94
N ALA A 123 -11.23 -9.93 5.42
CA ALA A 123 -11.31 -10.90 4.33
C ALA A 123 -10.58 -10.37 3.08
N ALA A 124 -10.78 -9.09 2.73
CA ALA A 124 -10.09 -8.48 1.60
C ALA A 124 -8.57 -8.43 1.80
N MET A 125 -8.10 -8.12 3.02
CA MET A 125 -6.67 -8.13 3.36
C MET A 125 -6.07 -9.54 3.19
N ILE A 126 -6.78 -10.60 3.62
CA ILE A 126 -6.31 -11.97 3.44
C ILE A 126 -6.17 -12.29 1.95
N GLU A 127 -7.20 -12.01 1.14
CA GLU A 127 -7.16 -12.29 -0.30
C GLU A 127 -6.08 -11.46 -1.02
N GLY A 128 -6.00 -10.15 -0.75
CA GLY A 128 -5.02 -9.27 -1.39
C GLY A 128 -3.57 -9.62 -1.03
N LEU A 129 -3.30 -9.96 0.23
CA LEU A 129 -1.96 -10.37 0.68
C LEU A 129 -1.60 -11.77 0.15
N SER A 130 -2.55 -12.72 0.14
CA SER A 130 -2.34 -14.04 -0.47
C SER A 130 -1.98 -13.89 -1.94
N PHE A 131 -2.77 -13.13 -2.69
CA PHE A 131 -2.51 -12.85 -4.11
C PHE A 131 -1.12 -12.27 -4.33
N SER A 132 -0.72 -11.24 -3.53
CA SER A 132 0.60 -10.61 -3.65
C SER A 132 1.74 -11.59 -3.41
N ILE A 133 1.63 -12.42 -2.36
CA ILE A 133 2.67 -13.39 -2.00
C ILE A 133 2.77 -14.47 -3.07
N GLU A 134 1.64 -15.00 -3.56
CA GLU A 134 1.58 -16.02 -4.61
C GLU A 134 2.18 -15.50 -5.92
N ASP A 135 1.81 -14.28 -6.37
CA ASP A 135 2.37 -13.67 -7.58
C ASP A 135 3.89 -13.47 -7.46
N LEU A 136 4.35 -12.88 -6.37
CA LEU A 136 5.78 -12.66 -6.16
C LEU A 136 6.57 -13.98 -6.10
N ALA A 137 6.04 -14.98 -5.40
CA ALA A 137 6.67 -16.30 -5.30
C ALA A 137 6.69 -17.03 -6.64
N HIS A 138 5.58 -16.99 -7.39
CA HIS A 138 5.48 -17.59 -8.73
C HIS A 138 6.49 -16.97 -9.70
N ARG A 139 6.66 -15.66 -9.63
CA ARG A 139 7.63 -14.90 -10.44
C ARG A 139 9.06 -14.97 -9.88
N ARG A 140 9.29 -15.67 -8.77
CA ARG A 140 10.60 -15.78 -8.09
C ARG A 140 11.19 -14.42 -7.71
N LEU A 141 10.34 -13.51 -7.27
CA LEU A 141 10.71 -12.19 -6.77
C LEU A 141 10.80 -12.20 -5.24
N ALA A 142 11.61 -11.29 -4.70
CA ALA A 142 11.73 -11.14 -3.25
C ALA A 142 10.41 -10.62 -2.64
N ILE A 143 10.04 -11.18 -1.49
CA ILE A 143 8.84 -10.78 -0.73
C ILE A 143 9.31 -9.90 0.43
N ALA A 144 8.77 -8.69 0.52
CA ALA A 144 9.09 -7.78 1.61
C ALA A 144 8.69 -8.37 2.97
N LYS A 145 9.53 -8.16 3.98
CA LYS A 145 9.22 -8.58 5.35
C LYS A 145 7.90 -7.98 5.82
N ASP A 146 7.63 -6.72 5.49
CA ASP A 146 6.40 -6.01 5.82
C ASP A 146 5.15 -6.73 5.28
N THR A 147 5.21 -7.26 4.04
CA THR A 147 4.13 -8.05 3.44
C THR A 147 3.87 -9.34 4.22
N LEU A 148 4.94 -10.04 4.62
CA LEU A 148 4.84 -11.27 5.41
C LEU A 148 4.30 -10.99 6.82
N ASP A 149 4.75 -9.90 7.46
CA ASP A 149 4.26 -9.50 8.78
C ASP A 149 2.76 -9.15 8.71
N ALA A 150 2.32 -8.41 7.69
CA ALA A 150 0.92 -8.12 7.48
C ALA A 150 0.07 -9.39 7.27
N TYR A 151 0.54 -10.29 6.43
CA TYR A 151 -0.13 -11.58 6.16
C TYR A 151 -0.27 -12.41 7.42
N ASN A 152 0.83 -12.61 8.15
CA ASN A 152 0.83 -13.39 9.38
C ASN A 152 -0.12 -12.78 10.42
N GLU A 153 -0.16 -11.45 10.54
CA GLU A 153 -1.05 -10.75 11.47
C GLU A 153 -2.52 -11.03 11.17
N VAL A 154 -2.95 -10.93 9.89
CA VAL A 154 -4.36 -11.13 9.54
C VAL A 154 -4.77 -12.60 9.64
N ILE A 155 -3.89 -13.55 9.32
CA ILE A 155 -4.15 -14.98 9.48
C ILE A 155 -4.26 -15.38 10.93
N LEU A 156 -3.39 -14.86 11.81
CA LEU A 156 -3.42 -15.18 13.24
C LEU A 156 -4.63 -14.58 13.96
N LYS A 157 -5.14 -13.44 13.50
CA LYS A 157 -6.37 -12.82 14.03
C LYS A 157 -7.67 -13.52 13.61
N LYS A 158 -7.61 -14.38 12.59
CA LYS A 158 -8.77 -15.13 12.07
C LYS A 158 -9.27 -16.25 13.00
N LYS A 159 -8.61 -16.48 14.14
CA LYS A 159 -8.97 -17.55 15.11
C LYS A 159 -10.16 -17.18 15.96
#